data_9881340cc17aef02aca128e03de79098
#
_entry.id   9881340cc17aef02aca128e03de79098
#
_cell.length_a   1.000
_cell.length_b   1.000
_cell.length_c   1.000
_cell.angle_alpha   90.00
_cell.angle_beta   90.00
_cell.angle_gamma   90.00
#
_symmetry.space_group_name_H-M   'P 1'
#
loop_
_entity.id
_entity.type
_entity.pdbx_description
1 polymer ?
#
loop_
_entity_poly.entity_id
_entity_poly.type
_entity_poly.pdbx_seq_one_letter_code
_entity_poly.pdbx_strand_id
1 'polypeptide(L)'
;QADVDSASAELVTAKTDLDRLLQPSAQIRNQLLGNPELPIEKYPPFMQASAVLDQAKRDLDPAIMRAPIAGTATQVDNIQLGRYVTAGTPVFSIIDHDHPWVDANPKETDITYLRVGQAVTIDIDTFPNRTFRGIVTSVSPGTGAQFAIIPPQNASGNWVKVVQRVPVRIQLEPSDDLSRLRAGMSATVAIDTRRTRSLAGLLGLAAPAAEDPH
;
A
#
# COMPACT_ATOMS: atom_id res chain seq x y z
N GLN A 1 24.24 59.96 62.77
CA GLN A 1 24.83 59.31 61.59
C GLN A 1 24.70 57.77 61.70
N ALA A 2 25.02 57.23 62.91
CA ALA A 2 24.89 55.74 63.15
C ALA A 2 23.46 55.18 62.98
N ASP A 3 22.42 55.96 63.34
CA ASP A 3 21.02 55.53 63.16
C ASP A 3 20.58 55.53 61.72
N VAL A 4 21.13 56.43 60.89
CA VAL A 4 20.86 56.43 59.42
C VAL A 4 21.54 55.29 58.70
N ASP A 5 22.78 54.94 59.17
CA ASP A 5 23.54 53.87 58.60
C ASP A 5 22.92 52.49 58.96
N SER A 6 22.38 52.31 60.17
CA SER A 6 21.68 51.10 60.58
C SER A 6 20.35 50.95 59.82
N ALA A 7 19.56 52.00 59.67
CA ALA A 7 18.30 51.96 58.91
C ALA A 7 18.55 51.67 57.41
N SER A 8 19.64 52.20 56.84
CA SER A 8 20.00 51.88 55.45
C SER A 8 20.45 50.40 55.26
N ALA A 9 21.15 49.82 56.25
CA ALA A 9 21.50 48.44 56.22
C ALA A 9 20.27 47.48 56.33
N GLU A 10 19.34 47.83 57.22
CA GLU A 10 18.06 47.13 57.33
C GLU A 10 17.22 47.18 56.04
N LEU A 11 17.19 48.36 55.37
CA LEU A 11 16.49 48.54 54.14
C LEU A 11 17.11 47.67 53.00
N VAL A 12 18.43 47.62 52.92
CA VAL A 12 19.14 46.75 51.95
C VAL A 12 18.85 45.29 52.23
N THR A 13 18.87 44.88 53.49
CA THR A 13 18.57 43.48 53.88
C THR A 13 17.13 43.10 53.51
N ALA A 14 16.17 43.97 53.87
CA ALA A 14 14.74 43.73 53.52
C ALA A 14 14.51 43.67 52.02
N LYS A 15 15.19 44.51 51.24
CA LYS A 15 15.13 44.47 49.76
C LYS A 15 15.73 43.18 49.20
N THR A 16 16.84 42.71 49.74
CA THR A 16 17.46 41.47 49.33
C THR A 16 16.57 40.25 49.64
N ASP A 17 15.90 40.26 50.78
CA ASP A 17 14.95 39.19 51.17
C ASP A 17 13.70 39.24 50.31
N LEU A 18 13.20 40.40 49.94
CA LEU A 18 12.10 40.55 49.00
C LEU A 18 12.46 39.97 47.61
N ASP A 19 13.62 40.33 47.08
CA ASP A 19 14.12 39.81 45.80
C ASP A 19 14.26 38.30 45.85
N ARG A 20 14.76 37.73 46.97
CA ARG A 20 14.88 36.30 47.18
C ARG A 20 13.52 35.58 47.18
N LEU A 21 12.49 36.19 47.71
CA LEU A 21 11.14 35.65 47.73
C LEU A 21 10.44 35.79 46.38
N LEU A 22 10.78 36.83 45.60
CA LEU A 22 10.18 37.03 44.27
C LEU A 22 10.76 36.12 43.19
N GLN A 23 12.02 35.69 43.31
CA GLN A 23 12.66 34.81 42.33
C GLN A 23 11.90 33.49 42.10
N PRO A 24 11.45 32.73 43.12
CA PRO A 24 10.70 31.51 42.91
C PRO A 24 9.37 31.76 42.19
N SER A 25 8.69 32.87 42.50
CA SER A 25 7.41 33.23 41.85
C SER A 25 7.63 33.58 40.36
N ALA A 26 8.73 34.22 40.03
CA ALA A 26 9.09 34.51 38.64
C ALA A 26 9.40 33.22 37.85
N GLN A 27 10.13 32.29 38.47
CA GLN A 27 10.45 30.99 37.87
C GLN A 27 9.16 30.19 37.60
N ILE A 28 8.25 30.10 38.57
CA ILE A 28 6.95 29.42 38.41
C ILE A 28 6.13 30.10 37.32
N ARG A 29 6.07 31.43 37.30
CA ARG A 29 5.36 32.16 36.27
C ARG A 29 5.91 31.91 34.88
N ASN A 30 7.25 31.81 34.73
CA ASN A 30 7.88 31.46 33.47
C ASN A 30 7.56 30.02 33.03
N GLN A 31 7.54 29.06 33.98
CA GLN A 31 7.11 27.70 33.70
C GLN A 31 5.65 27.61 33.26
N LEU A 32 4.80 28.52 33.75
CA LEU A 32 3.40 28.67 33.38
C LEU A 32 3.20 29.58 32.17
N LEU A 33 4.26 29.89 31.39
CA LEU A 33 4.21 30.76 30.20
C LEU A 33 3.62 32.14 30.48
N GLY A 34 3.73 32.65 31.73
CA GLY A 34 3.21 33.93 32.15
C GLY A 34 1.69 33.96 32.37
N ASN A 35 0.95 32.90 32.08
CA ASN A 35 -0.49 32.82 32.24
C ASN A 35 -0.91 31.56 33.00
N PRO A 36 -1.27 31.67 34.29
CA PRO A 36 -1.67 30.52 35.10
C PRO A 36 -3.06 29.96 34.75
N GLU A 37 -3.84 30.66 33.92
CA GLU A 37 -5.20 30.24 33.49
C GLU A 37 -5.20 29.47 32.17
N LEU A 38 -4.03 29.21 31.58
CA LEU A 38 -3.96 28.38 30.38
C LEU A 38 -4.42 26.95 30.67
N PRO A 39 -5.11 26.30 29.71
CA PRO A 39 -5.41 24.87 29.82
C PRO A 39 -4.14 24.07 30.06
N ILE A 40 -4.19 23.06 30.91
CA ILE A 40 -3.03 22.26 31.33
C ILE A 40 -2.29 21.61 30.15
N GLU A 41 -3.02 21.31 29.08
CA GLU A 41 -2.52 20.71 27.84
C GLU A 41 -1.52 21.60 27.10
N LYS A 42 -1.54 22.92 27.39
CA LYS A 42 -0.64 23.90 26.75
C LYS A 42 0.66 24.14 27.51
N TYR A 43 0.78 23.59 28.70
CA TYR A 43 2.03 23.70 29.47
C TYR A 43 3.12 22.78 28.92
N PRO A 44 4.37 23.29 28.77
CA PRO A 44 5.47 22.51 28.21
C PRO A 44 5.68 21.15 28.91
N PRO A 45 5.65 21.04 30.24
CA PRO A 45 5.80 19.74 30.89
C PRO A 45 4.71 18.73 30.55
N PHE A 46 3.44 19.20 30.40
CA PHE A 46 2.35 18.33 29.97
C PHE A 46 2.52 17.88 28.52
N MET A 47 2.86 18.80 27.63
CA MET A 47 3.13 18.47 26.22
C MET A 47 4.27 17.47 26.08
N GLN A 48 5.33 17.63 26.86
CA GLN A 48 6.44 16.68 26.88
C GLN A 48 6.03 15.31 27.39
N ALA A 49 5.28 15.24 28.49
CA ALA A 49 4.75 13.98 29.04
C ALA A 49 3.79 13.31 28.07
N SER A 50 2.91 14.08 27.42
CA SER A 50 2.00 13.57 26.38
C SER A 50 2.76 13.01 25.19
N ALA A 51 3.79 13.71 24.71
CA ALA A 51 4.63 13.23 23.61
C ALA A 51 5.34 11.91 23.94
N VAL A 52 5.84 11.76 25.17
CA VAL A 52 6.46 10.51 25.65
C VAL A 52 5.43 9.39 25.72
N LEU A 53 4.22 9.68 26.22
CA LEU A 53 3.12 8.72 26.27
C LEU A 53 2.72 8.27 24.86
N ASP A 54 2.58 9.20 23.94
CA ASP A 54 2.22 8.89 22.55
C ASP A 54 3.32 8.12 21.84
N GLN A 55 4.59 8.37 22.16
CA GLN A 55 5.69 7.55 21.67
C GLN A 55 5.59 6.12 22.22
N ALA A 56 5.37 5.96 23.51
CA ALA A 56 5.22 4.64 24.12
C ALA A 56 4.03 3.86 23.55
N LYS A 57 2.92 4.55 23.23
CA LYS A 57 1.77 3.94 22.55
C LYS A 57 2.13 3.47 21.14
N ARG A 58 2.83 4.30 20.36
CA ARG A 58 3.31 3.91 19.02
C ARG A 58 4.28 2.74 19.05
N ASP A 59 5.07 2.61 20.09
CA ASP A 59 6.01 1.50 20.27
C ASP A 59 5.28 0.20 20.68
N LEU A 60 4.16 0.33 21.38
CA LEU A 60 3.34 -0.81 21.83
C LEU A 60 2.41 -1.33 20.72
N ASP A 61 1.88 -0.45 19.86
CA ASP A 61 0.89 -0.81 18.84
C ASP A 61 1.40 -1.92 17.89
N PRO A 62 2.65 -1.90 17.38
CA PRO A 62 3.20 -2.97 16.56
C PRO A 62 3.43 -4.30 17.30
N ALA A 63 3.31 -4.34 18.63
CA ALA A 63 3.40 -5.58 19.37
C ALA A 63 2.20 -6.52 19.11
N ILE A 64 1.11 -5.99 18.57
CA ILE A 64 -0.05 -6.76 18.14
C ILE A 64 -0.17 -6.66 16.62
N MET A 65 0.29 -7.67 15.90
CA MET A 65 0.14 -7.73 14.46
C MET A 65 -1.27 -8.20 14.10
N ARG A 66 -1.99 -7.39 13.35
CA ARG A 66 -3.34 -7.70 12.83
C ARG A 66 -3.29 -7.92 11.32
N ALA A 67 -4.14 -8.83 10.84
CA ALA A 67 -4.31 -9.02 9.41
C ALA A 67 -4.92 -7.75 8.78
N PRO A 68 -4.28 -7.17 7.73
CA PRO A 68 -4.79 -5.97 7.07
C PRO A 68 -6.01 -6.24 6.17
N ILE A 69 -6.17 -7.49 5.73
CA ILE A 69 -7.27 -7.94 4.87
C ILE A 69 -7.81 -9.28 5.36
N ALA A 70 -9.04 -9.60 4.97
CA ALA A 70 -9.59 -10.94 5.12
C ALA A 70 -8.88 -11.90 4.16
N GLY A 71 -8.61 -13.13 4.58
CA GLY A 71 -7.92 -14.09 3.74
C GLY A 71 -7.35 -15.28 4.52
N THR A 72 -6.62 -16.13 3.83
CA THR A 72 -5.92 -17.27 4.44
C THR A 72 -4.44 -16.96 4.62
N ALA A 73 -3.97 -17.08 5.86
CA ALA A 73 -2.55 -16.96 6.16
C ALA A 73 -1.78 -18.17 5.61
N THR A 74 -0.67 -17.90 4.94
CA THR A 74 0.24 -18.92 4.39
C THR A 74 1.65 -18.73 4.94
N GLN A 75 2.49 -19.77 4.84
CA GLN A 75 3.86 -19.79 5.37
C GLN A 75 3.91 -19.60 6.90
N VAL A 76 2.88 -20.06 7.60
CA VAL A 76 2.76 -19.94 9.06
C VAL A 76 3.77 -20.79 9.84
N ASP A 77 4.39 -21.78 9.20
CA ASP A 77 5.42 -22.65 9.81
C ASP A 77 6.64 -21.88 10.30
N ASN A 78 6.83 -20.67 9.79
CA ASN A 78 7.90 -19.76 10.23
C ASN A 78 7.59 -19.04 11.55
N ILE A 79 6.35 -19.14 12.04
CA ILE A 79 5.91 -18.49 13.29
C ILE A 79 6.07 -19.49 14.43
N GLN A 80 7.16 -19.39 15.17
CA GLN A 80 7.40 -20.20 16.36
C GLN A 80 7.37 -19.31 17.61
N LEU A 81 6.76 -19.83 18.67
CA LEU A 81 6.76 -19.15 19.97
C LEU A 81 8.20 -18.97 20.47
N GLY A 82 8.50 -17.77 20.95
CA GLY A 82 9.83 -17.42 21.42
C GLY A 82 10.82 -16.95 20.32
N ARG A 83 10.40 -16.92 19.06
CA ARG A 83 11.24 -16.37 17.98
C ARG A 83 11.29 -14.85 18.05
N TYR A 84 12.48 -14.29 17.98
CA TYR A 84 12.68 -12.86 17.83
C TYR A 84 12.44 -12.46 16.36
N VAL A 85 11.58 -11.46 16.16
CA VAL A 85 11.27 -10.89 14.83
C VAL A 85 11.82 -9.47 14.77
N THR A 86 12.72 -9.22 13.83
CA THR A 86 13.24 -7.87 13.57
C THR A 86 12.24 -7.08 12.72
N ALA A 87 12.23 -5.75 12.91
CA ALA A 87 11.42 -4.87 12.07
C ALA A 87 11.76 -5.07 10.58
N GLY A 88 10.72 -5.14 9.73
CA GLY A 88 10.87 -5.37 8.30
C GLY A 88 10.98 -6.85 7.87
N THR A 89 11.01 -7.80 8.81
CA THR A 89 11.02 -9.21 8.46
C THR A 89 9.59 -9.69 8.14
N PRO A 90 9.32 -10.22 6.94
CA PRO A 90 8.02 -10.81 6.64
C PRO A 90 7.82 -12.08 7.49
N VAL A 91 6.70 -12.16 8.18
CA VAL A 91 6.37 -13.28 9.07
C VAL A 91 5.50 -14.31 8.37
N PHE A 92 4.48 -13.86 7.66
CA PHE A 92 3.56 -14.70 6.87
C PHE A 92 2.95 -13.86 5.75
N SER A 93 2.32 -14.54 4.78
CA SER A 93 1.58 -13.90 3.70
C SER A 93 0.09 -14.18 3.85
N ILE A 94 -0.76 -13.22 3.50
CA ILE A 94 -2.21 -13.40 3.47
C ILE A 94 -2.65 -13.42 2.02
N ILE A 95 -3.37 -14.46 1.64
CA ILE A 95 -3.97 -14.58 0.31
C ILE A 95 -5.42 -14.15 0.42
N ASP A 96 -5.78 -13.11 -0.34
CA ASP A 96 -7.16 -12.67 -0.52
C ASP A 96 -7.89 -13.67 -1.42
N HIS A 97 -9.03 -14.17 -0.96
CA HIS A 97 -9.89 -15.07 -1.74
C HIS A 97 -11.07 -14.36 -2.38
N ASP A 98 -11.36 -13.13 -1.96
CA ASP A 98 -12.55 -12.41 -2.41
C ASP A 98 -12.32 -11.75 -3.78
N HIS A 99 -11.04 -11.45 -4.09
CA HIS A 99 -10.67 -10.74 -5.31
C HIS A 99 -9.59 -11.50 -6.13
N PRO A 100 -9.83 -12.76 -6.52
CA PRO A 100 -8.87 -13.48 -7.34
C PRO A 100 -8.78 -12.87 -8.75
N TRP A 101 -7.60 -12.95 -9.34
CA TRP A 101 -7.35 -12.50 -10.71
C TRP A 101 -6.60 -13.56 -11.50
N VAL A 102 -6.66 -13.43 -12.82
CA VAL A 102 -5.90 -14.24 -13.77
C VAL A 102 -4.94 -13.32 -14.54
N ASP A 103 -3.67 -13.67 -14.58
CA ASP A 103 -2.67 -13.00 -15.40
C ASP A 103 -2.51 -13.80 -16.71
N ALA A 104 -3.16 -13.33 -17.78
CA ALA A 104 -3.04 -13.91 -19.10
C ALA A 104 -1.85 -13.31 -19.84
N ASN A 105 -1.19 -14.12 -20.69
CA ASN A 105 -0.01 -13.70 -21.44
C ASN A 105 -0.23 -13.95 -22.94
N PRO A 106 -1.16 -13.23 -23.63
CA PRO A 106 -1.37 -13.31 -25.04
C PRO A 106 -0.12 -12.84 -25.83
N LYS A 107 -0.03 -13.26 -27.08
CA LYS A 107 1.00 -12.77 -27.99
C LYS A 107 0.72 -11.31 -28.36
N GLU A 108 1.77 -10.56 -28.64
CA GLU A 108 1.66 -9.17 -29.12
C GLU A 108 0.74 -9.04 -30.35
N THR A 109 0.72 -10.04 -31.21
CA THR A 109 -0.15 -10.09 -32.41
C THR A 109 -1.64 -10.19 -32.07
N ASP A 110 -1.97 -10.70 -30.88
CA ASP A 110 -3.34 -11.01 -30.51
C ASP A 110 -3.99 -9.86 -29.70
N ILE A 111 -3.20 -8.88 -29.25
CA ILE A 111 -3.68 -7.77 -28.42
C ILE A 111 -4.22 -6.57 -29.22
N THR A 112 -4.14 -6.57 -30.55
CA THR A 112 -4.52 -5.43 -31.41
C THR A 112 -5.90 -4.86 -31.06
N TYR A 113 -6.87 -5.72 -30.77
CA TYR A 113 -8.26 -5.36 -30.48
C TYR A 113 -8.63 -5.54 -29.01
N LEU A 114 -7.64 -5.80 -28.18
CA LEU A 114 -7.84 -5.97 -26.74
C LEU A 114 -7.99 -4.61 -26.08
N ARG A 115 -9.02 -4.45 -25.27
CA ARG A 115 -9.34 -3.23 -24.52
C ARG A 115 -9.73 -3.59 -23.08
N VAL A 116 -9.44 -2.68 -22.16
CA VAL A 116 -9.94 -2.76 -20.78
C VAL A 116 -11.48 -2.73 -20.81
N GLY A 117 -12.10 -3.52 -19.95
CA GLY A 117 -13.55 -3.65 -19.84
C GLY A 117 -14.16 -4.76 -20.71
N GLN A 118 -13.39 -5.46 -21.55
CA GLN A 118 -13.90 -6.58 -22.34
C GLN A 118 -14.22 -7.78 -21.45
N ALA A 119 -15.31 -8.46 -21.78
CA ALA A 119 -15.71 -9.69 -21.12
C ALA A 119 -14.77 -10.86 -21.48
N VAL A 120 -14.48 -11.68 -20.50
CA VAL A 120 -13.58 -12.82 -20.63
C VAL A 120 -14.26 -14.07 -20.10
N THR A 121 -14.13 -15.15 -20.85
CA THR A 121 -14.47 -16.50 -20.44
C THR A 121 -13.20 -17.21 -19.98
N ILE A 122 -13.26 -17.85 -18.83
CA ILE A 122 -12.09 -18.46 -18.17
C ILE A 122 -12.43 -19.90 -17.84
N ASP A 123 -11.67 -20.82 -18.40
CA ASP A 123 -11.76 -22.25 -18.14
C ASP A 123 -10.53 -22.67 -17.33
N ILE A 124 -10.76 -23.19 -16.13
CA ILE A 124 -9.70 -23.57 -15.20
C ILE A 124 -9.58 -25.11 -15.26
N ASP A 125 -8.38 -25.62 -15.50
CA ASP A 125 -8.12 -27.04 -15.73
C ASP A 125 -8.60 -27.93 -14.58
N THR A 126 -8.57 -27.43 -13.35
CA THR A 126 -9.07 -28.15 -12.16
C THR A 126 -10.61 -28.29 -12.13
N PHE A 127 -11.33 -27.46 -12.89
CA PHE A 127 -12.79 -27.43 -12.93
C PHE A 127 -13.33 -27.62 -14.36
N PRO A 128 -13.16 -28.80 -15.00
CA PRO A 128 -13.39 -28.97 -16.43
C PRO A 128 -14.86 -28.76 -16.87
N ASN A 129 -15.80 -28.77 -15.92
CA ASN A 129 -17.24 -28.58 -16.23
C ASN A 129 -17.76 -27.22 -15.78
N ARG A 130 -16.87 -26.26 -15.52
CA ARG A 130 -17.22 -24.93 -15.02
C ARG A 130 -16.45 -23.86 -15.77
N THR A 131 -17.18 -22.90 -16.26
CA THR A 131 -16.64 -21.73 -16.91
C THR A 131 -16.84 -20.54 -16.02
N PHE A 132 -15.77 -19.83 -15.72
CA PHE A 132 -15.79 -18.59 -14.95
C PHE A 132 -15.84 -17.40 -15.89
N ARG A 133 -16.38 -16.30 -15.39
CA ARG A 133 -16.43 -15.02 -16.12
C ARG A 133 -15.50 -14.03 -15.46
N GLY A 134 -15.01 -13.12 -16.26
CA GLY A 134 -14.16 -12.03 -15.78
C GLY A 134 -14.16 -10.86 -16.74
N ILE A 135 -13.46 -9.81 -16.32
CA ILE A 135 -13.34 -8.57 -17.08
C ILE A 135 -11.86 -8.21 -17.17
N VAL A 136 -11.41 -7.76 -18.32
CA VAL A 136 -10.08 -7.21 -18.50
C VAL A 136 -9.95 -5.93 -17.69
N THR A 137 -9.10 -5.92 -16.68
CA THR A 137 -8.88 -4.74 -15.81
C THR A 137 -7.68 -3.92 -16.23
N SER A 138 -6.63 -4.57 -16.73
CA SER A 138 -5.46 -3.85 -17.22
C SER A 138 -4.71 -4.64 -18.28
N VAL A 139 -4.06 -3.89 -19.18
CA VAL A 139 -3.12 -4.39 -20.17
C VAL A 139 -1.78 -3.76 -19.86
N SER A 140 -0.73 -4.55 -19.72
CA SER A 140 0.60 -4.03 -19.43
C SER A 140 1.11 -3.11 -20.53
N PRO A 141 1.71 -1.96 -20.22
CA PRO A 141 2.30 -1.06 -21.21
C PRO A 141 3.58 -1.62 -21.85
N GLY A 142 4.10 -2.73 -21.36
CA GLY A 142 5.33 -3.36 -21.87
C GLY A 142 5.22 -4.88 -21.91
N THR A 143 6.12 -5.50 -22.67
CA THR A 143 6.21 -6.95 -22.78
C THR A 143 6.88 -7.55 -21.56
N GLY A 144 6.61 -8.82 -21.25
CA GLY A 144 7.24 -9.52 -20.14
C GLY A 144 8.77 -9.54 -20.19
N ALA A 145 9.35 -9.49 -21.38
CA ALA A 145 10.80 -9.46 -21.57
C ALA A 145 11.45 -8.15 -21.08
N GLN A 146 10.72 -7.03 -21.07
CA GLN A 146 11.22 -5.74 -20.58
C GLN A 146 11.30 -5.69 -19.06
N PHE A 147 10.46 -6.48 -18.37
CA PHE A 147 10.42 -6.53 -16.92
C PHE A 147 11.15 -7.74 -16.33
N ALA A 148 11.82 -8.55 -17.20
CA ALA A 148 12.61 -9.68 -16.74
C ALA A 148 13.90 -9.19 -16.06
N ILE A 149 14.26 -9.81 -14.95
CA ILE A 149 15.52 -9.52 -14.21
C ILE A 149 16.74 -9.76 -15.10
N ILE A 150 16.64 -10.72 -16.02
CA ILE A 150 17.67 -11.02 -17.04
C ILE A 150 16.97 -10.93 -18.40
N PRO A 151 17.06 -9.79 -19.10
CA PRO A 151 16.51 -9.69 -20.44
C PRO A 151 17.23 -10.64 -21.40
N PRO A 152 16.54 -11.30 -22.34
CA PRO A 152 17.18 -12.12 -23.33
C PRO A 152 18.07 -11.26 -24.24
N GLN A 153 19.39 -11.47 -24.16
CA GLN A 153 20.36 -10.79 -25.01
C GLN A 153 20.66 -11.65 -26.23
N ASN A 154 20.43 -11.11 -27.44
CA ASN A 154 20.86 -11.73 -28.66
C ASN A 154 22.36 -11.41 -28.89
N ALA A 155 23.25 -12.14 -28.19
CA ALA A 155 24.70 -11.91 -28.23
C ALA A 155 25.38 -12.40 -29.51
N SER A 156 24.65 -13.12 -30.38
CA SER A 156 25.24 -13.82 -31.55
C SER A 156 25.18 -13.05 -32.87
N GLY A 157 24.77 -11.79 -32.88
CA GLY A 157 24.74 -10.95 -34.08
C GLY A 157 23.68 -11.30 -35.14
N ASN A 158 22.97 -12.41 -34.97
CA ASN A 158 21.87 -12.81 -35.85
C ASN A 158 20.54 -12.41 -35.20
N TRP A 159 19.91 -11.32 -35.69
CA TRP A 159 18.65 -10.85 -35.14
C TRP A 159 17.49 -11.75 -35.58
N VAL A 160 16.84 -12.38 -34.63
CA VAL A 160 15.61 -13.17 -34.86
C VAL A 160 14.43 -12.47 -34.19
N LYS A 161 13.39 -12.16 -34.97
CA LYS A 161 12.14 -11.59 -34.42
C LYS A 161 11.42 -12.67 -33.62
N VAL A 162 11.43 -12.53 -32.30
CA VAL A 162 10.66 -13.37 -31.37
C VAL A 162 9.40 -12.62 -30.97
N VAL A 163 8.22 -13.23 -31.22
CA VAL A 163 6.93 -12.65 -30.81
C VAL A 163 6.89 -12.57 -29.29
N GLN A 164 6.72 -11.36 -28.78
CA GLN A 164 6.68 -11.09 -27.36
C GLN A 164 5.28 -11.37 -26.77
N ARG A 165 5.20 -11.55 -25.44
CA ARG A 165 3.96 -11.70 -24.71
C ARG A 165 3.71 -10.47 -23.85
N VAL A 166 2.46 -10.04 -23.79
CA VAL A 166 2.04 -8.85 -23.03
C VAL A 166 1.14 -9.32 -21.88
N PRO A 167 1.52 -9.05 -20.62
CA PRO A 167 0.69 -9.40 -19.48
C PRO A 167 -0.64 -8.63 -19.49
N VAL A 168 -1.72 -9.35 -19.30
CA VAL A 168 -3.09 -8.84 -19.23
C VAL A 168 -3.72 -9.34 -17.94
N ARG A 169 -4.17 -8.43 -17.09
CA ARG A 169 -4.86 -8.78 -15.85
C ARG A 169 -6.37 -8.83 -16.05
N ILE A 170 -6.94 -9.92 -15.58
CA ILE A 170 -8.37 -10.22 -15.69
C ILE A 170 -8.89 -10.44 -14.28
N GLN A 171 -9.85 -9.62 -13.85
CA GLN A 171 -10.55 -9.80 -12.59
C GLN A 171 -11.68 -10.79 -12.79
N LEU A 172 -11.79 -11.80 -11.93
CA LEU A 172 -12.93 -12.70 -11.95
C LEU A 172 -14.17 -12.01 -11.39
N GLU A 173 -15.33 -12.31 -11.96
CA GLU A 173 -16.61 -11.89 -11.39
C GLU A 173 -16.92 -12.71 -10.14
N PRO A 174 -17.57 -12.10 -9.12
CA PRO A 174 -17.95 -12.82 -7.90
C PRO A 174 -18.80 -14.05 -8.22
N SER A 175 -18.41 -15.19 -7.69
CA SER A 175 -19.15 -16.44 -7.75
C SER A 175 -18.90 -17.30 -6.52
N ASP A 176 -19.83 -18.19 -6.18
CA ASP A 176 -19.75 -19.05 -4.98
C ASP A 176 -18.55 -20.00 -5.00
N ASP A 177 -17.97 -20.24 -6.18
CA ASP A 177 -16.85 -21.17 -6.35
C ASP A 177 -15.47 -20.52 -6.24
N LEU A 178 -15.37 -19.19 -6.08
CA LEU A 178 -14.08 -18.50 -5.98
C LEU A 178 -13.25 -18.96 -4.79
N SER A 179 -13.89 -19.30 -3.68
CA SER A 179 -13.22 -19.81 -2.47
C SER A 179 -12.46 -21.13 -2.67
N ARG A 180 -12.79 -21.86 -3.75
CA ARG A 180 -12.13 -23.13 -4.11
C ARG A 180 -10.92 -22.94 -5.02
N LEU A 181 -10.74 -21.76 -5.58
CA LEU A 181 -9.59 -21.43 -6.41
C LEU A 181 -8.31 -21.33 -5.55
N ARG A 182 -7.21 -21.71 -6.14
CA ARG A 182 -5.88 -21.60 -5.49
C ARG A 182 -4.93 -20.86 -6.41
N ALA A 183 -4.09 -20.04 -5.81
CA ALA A 183 -3.04 -19.35 -6.54
C ALA A 183 -2.11 -20.36 -7.23
N GLY A 184 -1.73 -20.09 -8.47
CA GLY A 184 -0.88 -20.95 -9.27
C GLY A 184 -1.63 -22.00 -10.11
N MET A 185 -2.97 -22.01 -10.10
CA MET A 185 -3.74 -22.86 -11.03
C MET A 185 -3.59 -22.36 -12.46
N SER A 186 -3.57 -23.31 -13.42
CA SER A 186 -3.58 -23.00 -14.85
C SER A 186 -4.99 -22.75 -15.34
N ALA A 187 -5.13 -21.79 -16.25
CA ALA A 187 -6.40 -21.44 -16.85
C ALA A 187 -6.22 -21.10 -18.33
N THR A 188 -7.23 -21.41 -19.12
CA THR A 188 -7.38 -20.96 -20.50
C THR A 188 -8.36 -19.80 -20.54
N VAL A 189 -8.01 -18.71 -21.23
CA VAL A 189 -8.85 -17.51 -21.31
C VAL A 189 -9.23 -17.22 -22.74
N ALA A 190 -10.53 -16.90 -22.94
CA ALA A 190 -11.07 -16.42 -24.20
C ALA A 190 -11.66 -15.03 -24.01
N ILE A 191 -11.05 -14.02 -24.64
CA ILE A 191 -11.44 -12.62 -24.52
C ILE A 191 -12.36 -12.26 -25.71
N ASP A 192 -13.55 -11.76 -25.40
CA ASP A 192 -14.48 -11.32 -26.44
C ASP A 192 -14.10 -9.91 -26.93
N THR A 193 -13.50 -9.85 -28.10
CA THR A 193 -13.14 -8.60 -28.76
C THR A 193 -14.29 -7.98 -29.56
N ARG A 194 -15.46 -8.62 -29.58
CA ARG A 194 -16.67 -8.23 -30.36
C ARG A 194 -16.38 -8.04 -31.84
N ARG A 195 -15.31 -8.64 -32.36
CA ARG A 195 -14.91 -8.52 -33.74
C ARG A 195 -15.15 -9.85 -34.48
N THR A 196 -16.02 -9.84 -35.45
CA THR A 196 -16.23 -10.95 -36.37
C THR A 196 -15.37 -10.75 -37.62
N ARG A 197 -14.59 -11.74 -38.00
CA ARG A 197 -13.93 -11.75 -39.31
C ARG A 197 -15.01 -12.07 -40.36
N SER A 198 -15.44 -11.08 -41.17
CA SER A 198 -16.32 -11.34 -42.29
C SER A 198 -15.53 -11.85 -43.49
N LEU A 199 -16.09 -12.80 -44.24
CA LEU A 199 -15.50 -13.28 -45.49
C LEU A 199 -15.27 -12.14 -46.50
N ALA A 200 -16.13 -11.11 -46.48
CA ALA A 200 -15.99 -9.89 -47.26
C ALA A 200 -14.68 -9.15 -46.96
N GLY A 201 -14.24 -9.12 -45.70
CA GLY A 201 -12.93 -8.54 -45.30
C GLY A 201 -11.75 -9.35 -45.80
N LEU A 202 -11.90 -10.67 -45.91
CA LEU A 202 -10.84 -11.55 -46.42
C LEU A 202 -10.64 -11.39 -47.94
N LEU A 203 -11.70 -11.04 -48.68
CA LEU A 203 -11.70 -10.84 -50.12
C LEU A 203 -11.44 -9.38 -50.54
N GLY A 204 -11.08 -8.50 -49.58
CA GLY A 204 -10.82 -7.08 -49.86
C GLY A 204 -12.03 -6.25 -50.26
N LEU A 205 -13.26 -6.81 -50.09
CA LEU A 205 -14.54 -6.17 -50.36
C LEU A 205 -15.18 -5.51 -49.12
N ALA A 206 -14.41 -5.23 -48.10
CA ALA A 206 -14.90 -4.67 -46.85
C ALA A 206 -15.32 -3.22 -47.06
N ALA A 207 -16.58 -2.92 -46.75
CA ALA A 207 -17.05 -1.57 -46.52
C ALA A 207 -16.26 -0.89 -45.36
N PRO A 208 -16.07 0.45 -45.40
CA PRO A 208 -15.33 1.17 -44.34
C PRO A 208 -16.02 0.92 -42.99
N ALA A 209 -15.17 0.65 -42.00
CA ALA A 209 -15.59 0.46 -40.62
C ALA A 209 -16.38 1.68 -40.12
N ALA A 210 -17.55 1.45 -39.52
CA ALA A 210 -18.27 2.49 -38.83
C ALA A 210 -17.34 3.09 -37.74
N GLU A 211 -17.19 4.41 -37.76
CA GLU A 211 -16.48 5.19 -36.76
C GLU A 211 -17.14 4.96 -35.39
N ASP A 212 -16.35 4.60 -34.40
CA ASP A 212 -16.73 4.56 -33.01
C ASP A 212 -17.05 5.99 -32.54
N PRO A 213 -18.19 6.27 -31.93
CA PRO A 213 -18.41 7.52 -31.24
C PRO A 213 -17.61 7.48 -29.91
N HIS A 214 -16.90 8.52 -29.64
CA HIS A 214 -16.05 8.83 -28.49
C HIS A 214 -16.73 8.58 -27.13
#